data_c990a11f31cb8adc477a1d92e0794996
#
_entry.id   c990a11f31cb8adc477a1d92e0794996
#
_cell.length_a   1.000
_cell.length_b   1.000
_cell.length_c   1.000
_cell.angle_alpha   90.00
_cell.angle_beta   90.00
_cell.angle_gamma   90.00
#
_symmetry.space_group_name_H-M   'P 1'
#
loop_
_entity.id
_entity.type
_entity.pdbx_description
1 polymer ?
#
loop_
_entity_poly.entity_id
_entity_poly.type
_entity_poly.pdbx_seq_one_letter_code
_entity_poly.pdbx_strand_id
1 'polypeptide(L)'
;MFHASAESRLCVKESSCSIFRVSLFFVLLRLFQELIIYKKRMSFNIAKTNAKRVVIVGGGFGGLKLANALRKSGMQVVLVDKNNFHQFPPMIYQVASSGIEPSSISFPFRKLFRKRKNFYFRMAEARCIFPDRKILQTSIGKVEYDYLVFAAGTTTNFFGNKHLEEEAMPMKTLPEAMGLRNALLSNLERSITCATEQERNELQNIVIVGGGATGVEIAGVLSEMKRYVLPTDYPDMDSSQLNIFLIEAAGRLLGGMSPESSAAAEQFLRNMGVNVCLHKKVTDYRDHKVIFEDGMEIPTRTFIWVSGVKAVSIGNIPPECLGRGGRLKVDAYNRVEGLKDVFAIGDQCIMTADKDYPNGHPQLAQVAIQQGKLLAENLKRMEKKKSLKPFHYKNLGSMATVGRNRAVAEFKKVKTQGWIAWVLWLVVHLRSILGVRNRVNVLLNWMYNYFTYDQSLRIIVYARKAKEVREREEREARVHWGEDLQTQENKDKE
;
A
#
# COMPACT_ATOMS: atom_id res chain seq x y z
N MET A 1 0.63 -71.42 -54.04
CA MET A 1 0.90 -70.01 -53.98
C MET A 1 -0.18 -69.33 -53.11
N PHE A 2 0.07 -69.20 -51.86
CA PHE A 2 -0.65 -68.28 -50.91
C PHE A 2 -0.24 -68.70 -49.48
N HIS A 3 0.88 -68.17 -49.01
CA HIS A 3 1.18 -68.07 -47.60
C HIS A 3 2.49 -67.24 -47.44
N ALA A 4 2.35 -65.90 -47.47
CA ALA A 4 3.38 -64.98 -46.99
C ALA A 4 2.82 -63.52 -46.93
N SER A 5 1.93 -63.20 -46.05
CA SER A 5 1.52 -61.78 -45.85
C SER A 5 0.97 -61.44 -44.46
N ALA A 6 1.01 -62.39 -43.48
CA ALA A 6 0.42 -62.11 -42.15
C ALA A 6 1.48 -61.69 -41.10
N GLU A 7 2.71 -62.07 -41.18
CA GLU A 7 3.74 -61.82 -40.16
C GLU A 7 4.40 -60.42 -40.25
N SER A 8 4.36 -59.75 -41.41
CA SER A 8 4.98 -58.42 -41.56
C SER A 8 4.12 -57.25 -40.97
N ARG A 9 2.83 -57.49 -40.75
CA ARG A 9 1.95 -56.45 -40.18
C ARG A 9 1.89 -56.40 -38.66
N LEU A 10 2.28 -57.45 -37.96
CA LEU A 10 2.34 -57.50 -36.50
C LEU A 10 3.61 -56.85 -35.95
N CYS A 11 4.74 -57.03 -36.63
CA CYS A 11 6.01 -56.46 -36.17
C CYS A 11 6.09 -54.92 -36.28
N VAL A 12 5.36 -54.28 -37.22
CA VAL A 12 5.31 -52.82 -37.38
C VAL A 12 4.40 -52.14 -36.33
N LYS A 13 3.38 -52.87 -35.80
CA LYS A 13 2.52 -52.32 -34.75
C LYS A 13 3.16 -52.34 -33.37
N GLU A 14 3.98 -53.31 -33.04
CA GLU A 14 4.68 -53.36 -31.75
C GLU A 14 5.84 -52.34 -31.66
N SER A 15 6.57 -52.11 -32.76
CA SER A 15 7.61 -51.08 -32.79
C SER A 15 7.07 -49.66 -32.68
N SER A 16 5.90 -49.36 -33.26
CA SER A 16 5.26 -48.04 -33.15
C SER A 16 4.72 -47.76 -31.73
N CYS A 17 4.24 -48.80 -31.07
CA CYS A 17 3.74 -48.68 -29.69
C CYS A 17 4.88 -48.51 -28.68
N SER A 18 6.03 -49.14 -28.90
CA SER A 18 7.22 -48.93 -28.04
C SER A 18 7.87 -47.59 -28.21
N ILE A 19 7.93 -47.05 -29.42
CA ILE A 19 8.46 -45.70 -29.70
C ILE A 19 7.56 -44.63 -29.08
N PHE A 20 6.24 -44.81 -29.15
CA PHE A 20 5.27 -43.87 -28.53
C PHE A 20 5.36 -43.88 -26.99
N ARG A 21 5.56 -45.06 -26.38
CA ARG A 21 5.77 -45.19 -24.92
C ARG A 21 7.09 -44.54 -24.47
N VAL A 22 8.17 -44.73 -25.23
CA VAL A 22 9.46 -44.11 -24.94
C VAL A 22 9.40 -42.60 -25.11
N SER A 23 8.75 -42.09 -26.15
CA SER A 23 8.57 -40.66 -26.36
C SER A 23 7.72 -40.00 -25.26
N LEU A 24 6.61 -40.66 -24.86
CA LEU A 24 5.77 -40.19 -23.76
C LEU A 24 6.52 -40.18 -22.42
N PHE A 25 7.35 -41.20 -22.16
CA PHE A 25 8.19 -41.27 -20.97
C PHE A 25 9.19 -40.09 -20.89
N PHE A 26 9.85 -39.74 -22.01
CA PHE A 26 10.77 -38.60 -22.05
C PHE A 26 10.06 -37.27 -21.90
N VAL A 27 8.86 -37.11 -22.44
CA VAL A 27 8.02 -35.91 -22.23
C VAL A 27 7.60 -35.79 -20.77
N LEU A 28 7.14 -36.87 -20.14
CA LEU A 28 6.81 -36.89 -18.72
C LEU A 28 8.02 -36.64 -17.83
N LEU A 29 9.18 -37.22 -18.17
CA LEU A 29 10.43 -36.99 -17.43
C LEU A 29 10.88 -35.53 -17.52
N ARG A 30 10.74 -34.91 -18.69
CA ARG A 30 11.05 -33.51 -18.92
C ARG A 30 10.08 -32.59 -18.14
N LEU A 31 8.78 -32.86 -18.17
CA LEU A 31 7.78 -32.19 -17.39
C LEU A 31 8.04 -32.34 -15.89
N PHE A 32 8.42 -33.54 -15.44
CA PHE A 32 8.77 -33.81 -14.06
C PHE A 32 10.04 -33.08 -13.61
N GLN A 33 11.06 -33.00 -14.48
CA GLN A 33 12.28 -32.22 -14.24
C GLN A 33 11.98 -30.72 -14.20
N GLU A 34 11.15 -30.21 -15.11
CA GLU A 34 10.70 -28.82 -15.09
C GLU A 34 9.88 -28.51 -13.85
N LEU A 35 9.02 -29.44 -13.42
CA LEU A 35 8.25 -29.33 -12.18
C LEU A 35 9.15 -29.31 -10.92
N ILE A 36 10.17 -30.16 -10.87
CA ILE A 36 11.17 -30.18 -9.78
C ILE A 36 11.99 -28.91 -9.78
N ILE A 37 12.43 -28.44 -10.94
CA ILE A 37 13.18 -27.19 -11.09
C ILE A 37 12.28 -25.99 -10.70
N TYR A 38 11.02 -26.02 -11.09
CA TYR A 38 10.02 -25.00 -10.72
C TYR A 38 9.72 -25.02 -9.22
N LYS A 39 9.49 -26.19 -8.60
CA LYS A 39 9.35 -26.33 -7.14
C LYS A 39 10.59 -25.84 -6.38
N LYS A 40 11.78 -26.05 -6.91
CA LYS A 40 13.04 -25.59 -6.32
C LYS A 40 13.22 -24.08 -6.49
N ARG A 41 12.69 -23.48 -7.58
CA ARG A 41 12.66 -22.02 -7.80
C ARG A 41 11.68 -21.29 -6.91
N MET A 42 10.59 -21.91 -6.46
CA MET A 42 9.52 -21.33 -5.66
C MET A 42 9.64 -21.67 -4.17
N SER A 43 10.84 -21.90 -3.65
CA SER A 43 11.05 -22.13 -2.22
C SER A 43 11.40 -20.82 -1.52
N PHE A 44 10.91 -20.65 -0.28
CA PHE A 44 11.29 -19.54 0.60
C PHE A 44 12.79 -19.52 0.91
N ASN A 45 13.49 -20.64 0.70
CA ASN A 45 14.92 -20.81 0.89
C ASN A 45 15.41 -20.14 2.20
N ILE A 46 14.79 -20.53 3.32
CA ILE A 46 15.16 -20.07 4.66
C ILE A 46 15.74 -21.25 5.42
N ALA A 47 16.94 -21.08 5.95
CA ALA A 47 17.60 -22.12 6.71
C ALA A 47 16.74 -22.57 7.90
N LYS A 48 16.61 -23.87 8.11
CA LYS A 48 16.02 -24.44 9.33
C LYS A 48 16.94 -24.14 10.51
N THR A 49 16.37 -23.79 11.64
CA THR A 49 17.08 -23.47 12.88
C THR A 49 16.21 -23.86 14.07
N ASN A 50 16.81 -24.09 15.20
CA ASN A 50 16.10 -24.33 16.47
C ASN A 50 15.52 -23.03 17.08
N ALA A 51 15.88 -21.88 16.54
CA ALA A 51 15.34 -20.60 16.99
C ALA A 51 13.88 -20.42 16.53
N LYS A 52 13.04 -19.87 17.37
CA LYS A 52 11.66 -19.53 17.03
C LYS A 52 11.62 -18.59 15.84
N ARG A 53 10.76 -18.91 14.87
CA ARG A 53 10.58 -18.14 13.64
C ARG A 53 9.41 -17.18 13.78
N VAL A 54 9.70 -15.88 13.62
CA VAL A 54 8.69 -14.81 13.54
C VAL A 54 8.55 -14.40 12.09
N VAL A 55 7.39 -14.66 11.50
CA VAL A 55 7.04 -14.20 10.15
C VAL A 55 6.24 -12.91 10.28
N ILE A 56 6.74 -11.83 9.66
CA ILE A 56 6.11 -10.51 9.68
C ILE A 56 5.62 -10.22 8.26
N VAL A 57 4.32 -10.00 8.11
CA VAL A 57 3.68 -9.64 6.83
C VAL A 57 3.51 -8.13 6.78
N GLY A 58 4.26 -7.47 5.91
CA GLY A 58 4.27 -6.02 5.73
C GLY A 58 5.44 -5.32 6.44
N GLY A 59 6.23 -4.58 5.64
CA GLY A 59 7.37 -3.76 6.06
C GLY A 59 7.04 -2.28 6.24
N GLY A 60 5.76 -1.94 6.53
CA GLY A 60 5.34 -0.62 6.92
C GLY A 60 5.90 -0.19 8.29
N PHE A 61 5.37 0.87 8.86
CA PHE A 61 5.85 1.42 10.14
C PHE A 61 5.89 0.41 11.28
N GLY A 62 4.81 -0.37 11.44
CA GLY A 62 4.69 -1.36 12.51
C GLY A 62 5.63 -2.55 12.31
N GLY A 63 5.56 -3.18 11.13
CA GLY A 63 6.40 -4.36 10.81
C GLY A 63 7.89 -4.05 10.81
N LEU A 64 8.28 -2.90 10.26
CA LEU A 64 9.67 -2.43 10.30
C LEU A 64 10.15 -2.19 11.73
N LYS A 65 9.32 -1.55 12.57
CA LYS A 65 9.65 -1.32 13.98
C LYS A 65 9.79 -2.62 14.74
N LEU A 66 8.87 -3.56 14.55
CA LEU A 66 8.92 -4.90 15.12
C LEU A 66 10.20 -5.65 14.72
N ALA A 67 10.46 -5.74 13.40
CA ALA A 67 11.66 -6.38 12.88
C ALA A 67 12.94 -5.79 13.46
N ASN A 68 13.00 -4.45 13.59
CA ASN A 68 14.14 -3.77 14.19
C ASN A 68 14.29 -4.07 15.68
N ALA A 69 13.20 -4.11 16.44
CA ALA A 69 13.21 -4.36 17.88
C ALA A 69 13.54 -5.81 18.23
N LEU A 70 13.34 -6.76 17.31
CA LEU A 70 13.73 -8.17 17.45
C LEU A 70 15.21 -8.45 17.14
N ARG A 71 16.02 -7.44 16.82
CA ARG A 71 17.42 -7.61 16.39
C ARG A 71 18.28 -8.47 17.31
N LYS A 72 18.08 -8.38 18.62
CA LYS A 72 18.87 -9.08 19.66
C LYS A 72 18.03 -10.13 20.41
N SER A 73 16.98 -10.68 19.77
CA SER A 73 16.07 -11.62 20.42
C SER A 73 16.53 -13.07 20.38
N GLY A 74 17.46 -13.42 19.50
CA GLY A 74 17.80 -14.82 19.19
C GLY A 74 16.83 -15.47 18.21
N MET A 75 15.67 -14.87 17.92
CA MET A 75 14.66 -15.40 16.99
C MET A 75 15.10 -15.26 15.53
N GLN A 76 14.62 -16.15 14.68
CA GLN A 76 14.70 -16.02 13.23
C GLN A 76 13.55 -15.12 12.75
N VAL A 77 13.87 -13.98 12.12
CA VAL A 77 12.88 -13.03 11.64
C VAL A 77 12.79 -13.11 10.12
N VAL A 78 11.57 -13.31 9.62
CA VAL A 78 11.26 -13.33 8.19
C VAL A 78 10.30 -12.18 7.89
N LEU A 79 10.76 -11.20 7.13
CA LEU A 79 9.92 -10.10 6.65
C LEU A 79 9.44 -10.42 5.24
N VAL A 80 8.12 -10.46 5.06
CA VAL A 80 7.44 -10.64 3.77
C VAL A 80 6.76 -9.33 3.39
N ASP A 81 7.07 -8.78 2.24
CA ASP A 81 6.42 -7.58 1.70
C ASP A 81 6.33 -7.66 0.18
N LYS A 82 5.26 -7.14 -0.40
CA LYS A 82 5.07 -7.09 -1.86
C LYS A 82 6.06 -6.15 -2.55
N ASN A 83 6.59 -5.17 -1.83
CA ASN A 83 7.61 -4.24 -2.29
C ASN A 83 8.98 -4.61 -1.71
N ASN A 84 10.06 -4.25 -2.38
CA ASN A 84 11.42 -4.45 -1.86
C ASN A 84 11.93 -3.28 -1.01
N PHE A 85 11.07 -2.30 -0.70
CA PHE A 85 11.40 -1.07 0.02
C PHE A 85 10.31 -0.69 1.03
N HIS A 86 10.74 -0.01 2.07
CA HIS A 86 9.86 0.75 2.97
C HIS A 86 9.55 2.10 2.31
N GLN A 87 8.30 2.50 2.27
CA GLN A 87 7.86 3.83 1.86
C GLN A 87 7.47 4.68 3.07
N PHE A 88 7.55 6.00 2.93
CA PHE A 88 7.14 6.95 3.95
C PHE A 88 5.85 7.68 3.54
N PRO A 89 4.65 7.11 3.83
CA PRO A 89 3.36 7.58 3.33
C PRO A 89 3.05 9.05 3.59
N PRO A 90 3.46 9.68 4.72
CA PRO A 90 3.14 11.08 4.98
C PRO A 90 3.65 12.08 3.94
N MET A 91 4.56 11.66 3.05
CA MET A 91 5.12 12.54 2.03
C MET A 91 4.83 12.07 0.59
N ILE A 92 3.93 11.11 0.42
CA ILE A 92 3.58 10.58 -0.90
C ILE A 92 2.95 11.66 -1.80
N TYR A 93 2.17 12.58 -1.23
CA TYR A 93 1.58 13.69 -1.97
C TYR A 93 2.63 14.61 -2.63
N GLN A 94 3.82 14.75 -2.03
CA GLN A 94 4.92 15.52 -2.64
C GLN A 94 5.54 14.81 -3.86
N VAL A 95 5.47 13.47 -3.91
CA VAL A 95 5.84 12.71 -5.12
C VAL A 95 4.80 12.90 -6.21
N ALA A 96 3.51 12.84 -5.84
CA ALA A 96 2.40 13.04 -6.78
C ALA A 96 2.39 14.45 -7.41
N SER A 97 2.88 15.46 -6.68
CA SER A 97 2.98 16.84 -7.14
C SER A 97 4.37 17.22 -7.71
N SER A 98 5.24 16.26 -7.99
CA SER A 98 6.61 16.51 -8.48
C SER A 98 7.54 17.28 -7.51
N GLY A 99 7.18 17.39 -6.23
CA GLY A 99 7.93 18.15 -5.23
C GLY A 99 9.17 17.42 -4.69
N ILE A 100 9.19 16.09 -4.68
CA ILE A 100 10.33 15.28 -4.24
C ILE A 100 10.46 14.00 -5.07
N GLU A 101 11.69 13.48 -5.12
CA GLU A 101 11.97 12.21 -5.77
C GLU A 101 11.38 11.01 -4.98
N PRO A 102 10.82 9.99 -5.68
CA PRO A 102 10.37 8.75 -5.08
C PRO A 102 11.42 8.06 -4.20
N SER A 103 12.69 8.13 -4.62
CA SER A 103 13.83 7.53 -3.90
C SER A 103 14.11 8.20 -2.55
N SER A 104 13.73 9.46 -2.37
CA SER A 104 13.95 10.23 -1.15
C SER A 104 13.06 9.82 0.01
N ILE A 105 11.89 9.22 -0.28
CA ILE A 105 10.94 8.72 0.72
C ILE A 105 10.82 7.21 0.76
N SER A 106 11.68 6.49 0.05
CA SER A 106 11.74 5.03 0.05
C SER A 106 13.09 4.50 0.45
N PHE A 107 13.09 3.34 1.13
CA PHE A 107 14.32 2.76 1.64
C PHE A 107 14.34 1.23 1.45
N PRO A 108 15.29 0.67 0.67
CA PRO A 108 15.35 -0.76 0.37
C PRO A 108 15.54 -1.62 1.62
N PHE A 109 14.68 -2.64 1.83
CA PHE A 109 14.77 -3.54 2.99
C PHE A 109 16.10 -4.26 3.07
N ARG A 110 16.66 -4.73 1.94
CA ARG A 110 17.95 -5.42 1.93
C ARG A 110 19.08 -4.51 2.41
N LYS A 111 19.03 -3.20 2.09
CA LYS A 111 20.01 -2.23 2.60
C LYS A 111 19.86 -2.01 4.10
N LEU A 112 18.62 -1.97 4.59
CA LEU A 112 18.31 -1.75 6.00
C LEU A 112 18.77 -2.91 6.88
N PHE A 113 18.66 -4.14 6.37
CA PHE A 113 18.92 -5.35 7.15
C PHE A 113 20.20 -6.10 6.75
N ARG A 114 21.04 -5.54 5.86
CA ARG A 114 22.21 -6.20 5.25
C ARG A 114 23.22 -6.83 6.20
N LYS A 115 23.35 -6.33 7.44
CA LYS A 115 24.31 -6.80 8.44
C LYS A 115 23.68 -7.69 9.52
N ARG A 116 22.48 -8.25 9.27
CA ARG A 116 21.77 -9.04 10.27
C ARG A 116 21.90 -10.53 10.00
N LYS A 117 22.41 -11.26 10.98
CA LYS A 117 22.25 -12.71 11.05
C LYS A 117 20.80 -13.03 11.42
N ASN A 118 20.27 -14.18 11.03
CA ASN A 118 18.90 -14.66 11.32
C ASN A 118 17.76 -13.73 10.86
N PHE A 119 18.03 -12.88 9.87
CA PHE A 119 17.01 -12.04 9.24
C PHE A 119 16.91 -12.35 7.76
N TYR A 120 15.70 -12.60 7.30
CA TYR A 120 15.38 -12.90 5.91
C TYR A 120 14.33 -11.94 5.40
N PHE A 121 14.58 -11.31 4.27
CA PHE A 121 13.58 -10.56 3.52
C PHE A 121 13.16 -11.38 2.30
N ARG A 122 11.83 -11.48 2.07
CA ARG A 122 11.26 -12.06 0.86
C ARG A 122 10.25 -11.08 0.27
N MET A 123 10.50 -10.72 -0.99
CA MET A 123 9.54 -9.95 -1.76
C MET A 123 8.45 -10.91 -2.24
N ALA A 124 7.28 -10.83 -1.60
CA ALA A 124 6.15 -11.70 -1.88
C ALA A 124 4.86 -11.10 -1.35
N GLU A 125 3.75 -11.47 -1.93
CA GLU A 125 2.42 -11.17 -1.46
C GLU A 125 1.92 -12.30 -0.54
N ALA A 126 1.42 -11.95 0.64
CA ALA A 126 0.74 -12.91 1.53
C ALA A 126 -0.67 -13.17 0.99
N ARG A 127 -1.01 -14.45 0.77
CA ARG A 127 -2.29 -14.83 0.16
C ARG A 127 -3.29 -15.38 1.17
N CYS A 128 -2.91 -16.43 1.90
CA CYS A 128 -3.77 -17.04 2.91
C CYS A 128 -2.95 -17.69 4.02
N ILE A 129 -3.62 -18.04 5.13
CA ILE A 129 -3.01 -18.72 6.26
C ILE A 129 -3.63 -20.11 6.46
N PHE A 130 -2.85 -21.01 7.07
CA PHE A 130 -3.28 -22.29 7.57
C PHE A 130 -2.88 -22.37 9.06
N PRO A 131 -3.72 -21.84 9.98
CA PRO A 131 -3.35 -21.66 11.39
C PRO A 131 -2.96 -22.96 12.08
N ASP A 132 -3.68 -24.05 11.84
CA ASP A 132 -3.45 -25.36 12.46
C ASP A 132 -2.09 -25.95 12.08
N ARG A 133 -1.65 -25.68 10.85
CA ARG A 133 -0.34 -26.11 10.33
C ARG A 133 0.76 -25.07 10.56
N LYS A 134 0.42 -23.90 11.10
CA LYS A 134 1.33 -22.73 11.23
C LYS A 134 2.04 -22.36 9.93
N ILE A 135 1.29 -22.29 8.84
CA ILE A 135 1.80 -21.99 7.49
C ILE A 135 1.18 -20.69 6.98
N LEU A 136 2.03 -19.81 6.45
CA LEU A 136 1.63 -18.69 5.60
C LEU A 136 1.90 -19.07 4.13
N GLN A 137 0.87 -19.01 3.31
CA GLN A 137 0.94 -19.12 1.85
C GLN A 137 1.20 -17.75 1.24
N THR A 138 2.13 -17.68 0.30
CA THR A 138 2.49 -16.45 -0.41
C THR A 138 2.56 -16.68 -1.92
N SER A 139 2.78 -15.61 -2.70
CA SER A 139 3.00 -15.67 -4.15
C SER A 139 4.25 -16.45 -4.57
N ILE A 140 5.20 -16.73 -3.67
CA ILE A 140 6.44 -17.45 -3.96
C ILE A 140 6.57 -18.79 -3.19
N GLY A 141 5.48 -19.29 -2.58
CA GLY A 141 5.46 -20.55 -1.85
C GLY A 141 5.04 -20.38 -0.39
N LYS A 142 5.22 -21.45 0.38
CA LYS A 142 4.78 -21.58 1.78
C LYS A 142 5.93 -21.30 2.74
N VAL A 143 5.64 -20.66 3.87
CA VAL A 143 6.57 -20.47 4.99
C VAL A 143 5.93 -20.88 6.30
N GLU A 144 6.62 -21.73 7.05
CA GLU A 144 6.24 -22.13 8.40
C GLU A 144 6.63 -21.04 9.40
N TYR A 145 5.83 -20.87 10.47
CA TYR A 145 6.08 -19.90 11.52
C TYR A 145 5.86 -20.49 12.92
N ASP A 146 6.58 -19.97 13.90
CA ASP A 146 6.19 -20.12 15.30
C ASP A 146 5.26 -18.99 15.72
N TYR A 147 5.55 -17.77 15.24
CA TYR A 147 4.74 -16.57 15.44
C TYR A 147 4.50 -15.87 14.10
N LEU A 148 3.25 -15.58 13.80
CA LEU A 148 2.85 -14.80 12.61
C LEU A 148 2.35 -13.43 13.03
N VAL A 149 2.84 -12.37 12.38
CA VAL A 149 2.43 -11.00 12.68
C VAL A 149 1.94 -10.31 11.42
N PHE A 150 0.67 -9.93 11.40
CA PHE A 150 0.07 -9.11 10.35
C PHE A 150 0.35 -7.63 10.60
N ALA A 151 1.06 -7.01 9.67
CA ALA A 151 1.43 -5.59 9.66
C ALA A 151 1.32 -5.00 8.24
N ALA A 152 0.47 -5.59 7.37
CA ALA A 152 0.31 -5.24 5.97
C ALA A 152 -0.40 -3.89 5.75
N GLY A 153 -0.93 -3.30 6.82
CA GLY A 153 -1.61 -2.01 6.77
C GLY A 153 -2.94 -2.05 6.04
N THR A 154 -3.20 -1.03 5.25
CA THR A 154 -4.48 -0.81 4.56
C THR A 154 -4.29 -0.56 3.08
N THR A 155 -5.34 -0.80 2.32
CA THR A 155 -5.52 -0.36 0.93
C THR A 155 -6.64 0.67 0.85
N THR A 156 -6.77 1.33 -0.28
CA THR A 156 -7.87 2.27 -0.55
C THR A 156 -9.21 1.54 -0.48
N ASN A 157 -10.21 2.22 0.06
CA ASN A 157 -11.57 1.72 0.16
C ASN A 157 -12.46 2.45 -0.85
N PHE A 158 -13.00 1.74 -1.81
CA PHE A 158 -13.96 2.25 -2.79
C PHE A 158 -15.41 1.90 -2.42
N PHE A 159 -15.65 1.47 -1.17
CA PHE A 159 -16.96 1.15 -0.59
C PHE A 159 -17.78 0.14 -1.42
N GLY A 160 -17.11 -0.75 -2.15
CA GLY A 160 -17.72 -1.78 -2.98
C GLY A 160 -18.10 -1.32 -4.39
N ASN A 161 -17.89 -0.05 -4.74
CA ASN A 161 -18.12 0.44 -6.08
C ASN A 161 -16.93 0.08 -6.98
N LYS A 162 -17.15 -0.86 -7.91
CA LYS A 162 -16.12 -1.35 -8.84
C LYS A 162 -15.72 -0.30 -9.88
N HIS A 163 -16.65 0.53 -10.34
CA HIS A 163 -16.37 1.64 -11.26
C HIS A 163 -15.36 2.62 -10.63
N LEU A 164 -15.61 3.03 -9.40
CA LEU A 164 -14.66 3.88 -8.67
C LEU A 164 -13.29 3.21 -8.48
N GLU A 165 -13.25 1.88 -8.30
CA GLU A 165 -12.00 1.13 -8.14
C GLU A 165 -11.19 1.05 -9.46
N GLU A 166 -11.86 1.01 -10.60
CA GLU A 166 -11.25 0.91 -11.92
C GLU A 166 -10.79 2.28 -12.45
N GLU A 167 -11.57 3.32 -12.23
CA GLU A 167 -11.38 4.63 -12.88
C GLU A 167 -10.69 5.68 -11.98
N ALA A 168 -10.86 5.61 -10.67
CA ALA A 168 -10.31 6.60 -9.76
C ALA A 168 -8.80 6.40 -9.54
N MET A 169 -8.11 7.50 -9.31
CA MET A 169 -6.67 7.53 -9.02
C MET A 169 -6.44 7.53 -7.51
N PRO A 170 -6.10 6.39 -6.88
CA PRO A 170 -5.74 6.37 -5.47
C PRO A 170 -4.33 6.96 -5.24
N MET A 171 -4.05 7.41 -4.02
CA MET A 171 -2.75 7.95 -3.64
C MET A 171 -2.31 7.42 -2.27
N LYS A 172 -2.12 6.11 -2.15
CA LYS A 172 -1.68 5.46 -0.91
C LYS A 172 -0.27 4.85 -1.01
N THR A 173 0.14 4.49 -2.21
CA THR A 173 1.42 3.85 -2.49
C THR A 173 2.28 4.70 -3.42
N LEU A 174 3.60 4.44 -3.40
CA LEU A 174 4.54 5.16 -4.28
C LEU A 174 4.23 4.98 -5.78
N PRO A 175 3.90 3.77 -6.28
CA PRO A 175 3.47 3.58 -7.66
C PRO A 175 2.20 4.38 -8.01
N GLU A 176 1.21 4.44 -7.12
CA GLU A 176 -0.01 5.22 -7.31
C GLU A 176 0.29 6.73 -7.41
N ALA A 177 1.15 7.26 -6.51
CA ALA A 177 1.58 8.65 -6.56
C ALA A 177 2.33 9.01 -7.85
N MET A 178 3.18 8.09 -8.35
CA MET A 178 3.86 8.26 -9.64
C MET A 178 2.88 8.21 -10.81
N GLY A 179 1.89 7.31 -10.75
CA GLY A 179 0.81 7.24 -11.74
C GLY A 179 0.00 8.53 -11.78
N LEU A 180 -0.40 9.03 -10.60
CA LEU A 180 -1.11 10.30 -10.46
C LEU A 180 -0.28 11.47 -11.01
N ARG A 181 1.01 11.55 -10.70
CA ARG A 181 1.91 12.58 -11.25
C ARG A 181 1.91 12.55 -12.78
N ASN A 182 2.08 11.37 -13.36
CA ASN A 182 2.08 11.22 -14.82
C ASN A 182 0.75 11.62 -15.44
N ALA A 183 -0.38 11.25 -14.83
CA ALA A 183 -1.71 11.62 -15.30
C ALA A 183 -1.94 13.14 -15.23
N LEU A 184 -1.59 13.77 -14.10
CA LEU A 184 -1.68 15.23 -13.94
C LEU A 184 -0.88 15.97 -15.02
N LEU A 185 0.40 15.64 -15.21
CA LEU A 185 1.24 16.27 -16.20
C LEU A 185 0.74 15.99 -17.63
N SER A 186 0.33 14.76 -17.95
CA SER A 186 -0.22 14.41 -19.26
C SER A 186 -1.52 15.17 -19.57
N ASN A 187 -2.37 15.39 -18.57
CA ASN A 187 -3.60 16.16 -18.74
C ASN A 187 -3.32 17.66 -18.97
N LEU A 188 -2.28 18.22 -18.33
CA LEU A 188 -1.82 19.57 -18.60
C LEU A 188 -1.32 19.71 -20.05
N GLU A 189 -0.43 18.83 -20.52
CA GLU A 189 0.05 18.82 -21.92
C GLU A 189 -1.11 18.73 -22.92
N ARG A 190 -2.08 17.85 -22.66
CA ARG A 190 -3.26 17.69 -23.51
C ARG A 190 -4.19 18.90 -23.51
N SER A 191 -4.29 19.61 -22.38
CA SER A 191 -5.16 20.78 -22.26
C SER A 191 -4.76 21.95 -23.17
N ILE A 192 -3.49 22.01 -23.57
CA ILE A 192 -2.98 23.01 -24.52
C ILE A 192 -3.40 22.70 -25.95
N THR A 193 -3.47 21.40 -26.29
CA THR A 193 -3.64 20.95 -27.69
C THR A 193 -5.04 20.41 -27.98
N CYS A 194 -5.95 20.33 -26.99
CA CYS A 194 -7.29 19.81 -27.18
C CYS A 194 -8.14 20.71 -28.10
N ALA A 195 -8.96 20.07 -28.93
CA ALA A 195 -9.73 20.75 -29.97
C ALA A 195 -11.02 21.43 -29.46
N THR A 196 -11.60 20.95 -28.34
CA THR A 196 -12.86 21.42 -27.82
C THR A 196 -12.75 22.04 -26.44
N GLU A 197 -13.58 23.03 -26.16
CA GLU A 197 -13.66 23.64 -24.84
C GLU A 197 -14.17 22.66 -23.78
N GLN A 198 -15.07 21.75 -24.16
CA GLN A 198 -15.54 20.70 -23.26
C GLN A 198 -14.37 19.81 -22.79
N GLU A 199 -13.56 19.32 -23.73
CA GLU A 199 -12.40 18.48 -23.35
C GLU A 199 -11.40 19.27 -22.50
N ARG A 200 -11.18 20.56 -22.83
CA ARG A 200 -10.31 21.43 -22.04
C ARG A 200 -10.79 21.55 -20.61
N ASN A 201 -12.08 21.77 -20.41
CA ASN A 201 -12.68 21.85 -19.08
C ASN A 201 -12.54 20.53 -18.29
N GLU A 202 -12.76 19.36 -18.95
CA GLU A 202 -12.50 18.05 -18.33
C GLU A 202 -11.04 17.86 -17.89
N LEU A 203 -10.08 18.34 -18.68
CA LEU A 203 -8.64 18.22 -18.42
C LEU A 203 -8.15 19.19 -17.33
N GLN A 204 -8.79 20.38 -17.23
CA GLN A 204 -8.41 21.42 -16.28
C GLN A 204 -9.15 21.33 -14.93
N ASN A 205 -10.13 20.47 -14.78
CA ASN A 205 -10.74 20.20 -13.48
C ASN A 205 -10.02 19.03 -12.79
N ILE A 206 -9.58 19.26 -11.55
CA ILE A 206 -9.01 18.25 -10.66
C ILE A 206 -9.98 18.04 -9.51
N VAL A 207 -10.52 16.84 -9.36
CA VAL A 207 -11.45 16.48 -8.30
C VAL A 207 -10.77 15.54 -7.31
N ILE A 208 -10.69 15.96 -6.05
CA ILE A 208 -10.10 15.22 -4.93
C ILE A 208 -11.21 14.83 -3.97
N VAL A 209 -11.40 13.54 -3.73
CA VAL A 209 -12.43 13.01 -2.82
C VAL A 209 -11.80 12.49 -1.53
N GLY A 210 -12.18 13.12 -0.42
CA GLY A 210 -11.72 12.81 0.93
C GLY A 210 -11.01 14.00 1.60
N GLY A 211 -11.66 14.64 2.56
CA GLY A 211 -11.17 15.81 3.32
C GLY A 211 -10.25 15.45 4.51
N GLY A 212 -9.65 14.25 4.51
CA GLY A 212 -8.61 13.87 5.47
C GLY A 212 -7.26 14.57 5.19
N ALA A 213 -6.23 14.27 5.99
CA ALA A 213 -4.89 14.89 5.84
C ALA A 213 -4.35 14.76 4.40
N THR A 214 -4.47 13.59 3.79
CA THR A 214 -3.98 13.35 2.43
C THR A 214 -4.66 14.24 1.38
N GLY A 215 -6.00 14.39 1.47
CA GLY A 215 -6.75 15.27 0.54
C GLY A 215 -6.41 16.74 0.74
N VAL A 216 -6.30 17.19 1.98
CA VAL A 216 -5.90 18.55 2.32
C VAL A 216 -4.49 18.88 1.81
N GLU A 217 -3.54 17.94 2.02
CA GLU A 217 -2.14 18.10 1.61
C GLU A 217 -1.99 18.14 0.08
N ILE A 218 -2.67 17.24 -0.66
CA ILE A 218 -2.60 17.23 -2.12
C ILE A 218 -3.32 18.45 -2.73
N ALA A 219 -4.46 18.86 -2.18
CA ALA A 219 -5.18 20.06 -2.64
C ALA A 219 -4.32 21.32 -2.47
N GLY A 220 -3.67 21.46 -1.31
CA GLY A 220 -2.78 22.58 -1.03
C GLY A 220 -1.60 22.65 -2.01
N VAL A 221 -0.89 21.54 -2.23
CA VAL A 221 0.29 21.54 -3.12
C VAL A 221 -0.09 21.72 -4.59
N LEU A 222 -1.24 21.20 -5.03
CA LEU A 222 -1.73 21.43 -6.41
C LEU A 222 -2.14 22.89 -6.63
N SER A 223 -2.70 23.53 -5.60
CA SER A 223 -2.98 24.98 -5.65
C SER A 223 -1.70 25.82 -5.74
N GLU A 224 -0.64 25.43 -5.05
CA GLU A 224 0.69 26.09 -5.22
C GLU A 224 1.25 25.88 -6.64
N MET A 225 1.11 24.66 -7.18
CA MET A 225 1.51 24.37 -8.56
C MET A 225 0.74 25.24 -9.55
N LYS A 226 -0.59 25.37 -9.41
CA LYS A 226 -1.41 26.28 -10.20
C LYS A 226 -0.89 27.71 -10.16
N ARG A 227 -0.53 28.21 -8.98
CA ARG A 227 -0.17 29.62 -8.76
C ARG A 227 1.25 29.98 -9.21
N TYR A 228 2.22 29.07 -9.00
CA TYR A 228 3.63 29.42 -9.12
C TYR A 228 4.34 28.68 -10.27
N VAL A 229 3.88 27.48 -10.63
CA VAL A 229 4.55 26.64 -11.62
C VAL A 229 3.91 26.81 -13.00
N LEU A 230 2.59 26.67 -13.07
CA LEU A 230 1.88 26.65 -14.36
C LEU A 230 2.05 27.94 -15.18
N PRO A 231 2.02 29.16 -14.59
CA PRO A 231 2.24 30.39 -15.38
C PRO A 231 3.62 30.47 -16.04
N THR A 232 4.61 29.77 -15.50
CA THR A 232 5.97 29.76 -16.03
C THR A 232 6.21 28.65 -17.03
N ASP A 233 5.73 27.43 -16.70
CA ASP A 233 5.97 26.23 -17.51
C ASP A 233 4.99 26.11 -18.68
N TYR A 234 3.79 26.64 -18.53
CA TYR A 234 2.68 26.54 -19.48
C TYR A 234 2.14 27.95 -19.82
N PRO A 235 2.95 28.83 -20.45
CA PRO A 235 2.54 30.22 -20.75
C PRO A 235 1.36 30.28 -21.72
N ASP A 236 1.17 29.23 -22.55
CA ASP A 236 0.08 29.12 -23.51
C ASP A 236 -1.24 28.64 -22.88
N MET A 237 -1.23 28.32 -21.59
CA MET A 237 -2.39 27.88 -20.83
C MET A 237 -2.87 28.97 -19.88
N ASP A 238 -4.16 29.32 -19.95
CA ASP A 238 -4.77 30.13 -18.90
C ASP A 238 -4.91 29.33 -17.60
N SER A 239 -3.93 29.47 -16.71
CA SER A 239 -3.92 28.77 -15.42
C SER A 239 -5.08 29.16 -14.51
N SER A 240 -5.79 30.27 -14.76
CA SER A 240 -6.98 30.67 -13.99
C SER A 240 -8.13 29.68 -14.18
N GLN A 241 -8.22 29.04 -15.34
CA GLN A 241 -9.24 28.05 -15.70
C GLN A 241 -9.05 26.70 -15.03
N LEU A 242 -7.86 26.41 -14.48
CA LEU A 242 -7.63 25.17 -13.74
C LEU A 242 -8.38 25.23 -12.41
N ASN A 243 -9.29 24.30 -12.18
CA ASN A 243 -10.11 24.21 -10.97
C ASN A 243 -9.68 23.03 -10.11
N ILE A 244 -9.53 23.25 -8.82
CA ILE A 244 -9.23 22.21 -7.83
C ILE A 244 -10.41 22.12 -6.89
N PHE A 245 -11.07 20.96 -6.86
CA PHE A 245 -12.19 20.65 -5.99
C PHE A 245 -11.74 19.67 -4.90
N LEU A 246 -11.97 20.00 -3.65
CA LEU A 246 -11.82 19.07 -2.53
C LEU A 246 -13.20 18.73 -1.98
N ILE A 247 -13.59 17.49 -2.15
CA ILE A 247 -14.92 16.98 -1.80
C ILE A 247 -14.83 16.19 -0.50
N GLU A 248 -15.72 16.51 0.44
CA GLU A 248 -15.84 15.79 1.71
C GLU A 248 -17.32 15.53 2.02
N ALA A 249 -17.65 14.28 2.31
CA ALA A 249 -19.00 13.88 2.67
C ALA A 249 -19.43 14.39 4.06
N ALA A 250 -18.47 14.54 4.96
CA ALA A 250 -18.73 15.13 6.28
C ALA A 250 -18.81 16.65 6.24
N GLY A 251 -19.28 17.24 7.33
CA GLY A 251 -19.42 18.71 7.47
C GLY A 251 -18.12 19.45 7.75
N ARG A 252 -16.95 18.81 7.77
CA ARG A 252 -15.65 19.45 8.02
C ARG A 252 -14.48 18.65 7.49
N LEU A 253 -13.41 19.33 7.12
CA LEU A 253 -12.12 18.72 6.81
C LEU A 253 -11.43 18.21 8.09
N LEU A 254 -10.43 17.33 7.93
CA LEU A 254 -9.60 16.82 9.03
C LEU A 254 -10.43 16.31 10.22
N GLY A 255 -11.46 15.52 9.96
CA GLY A 255 -12.45 15.09 10.98
C GLY A 255 -11.86 14.47 12.25
N GLY A 256 -10.61 14.00 12.23
CA GLY A 256 -9.87 13.49 13.40
C GLY A 256 -9.15 14.57 14.23
N MET A 257 -9.19 15.83 13.82
CA MET A 257 -8.63 16.99 14.53
C MET A 257 -9.74 17.85 15.16
N SER A 258 -9.36 18.85 15.94
CA SER A 258 -10.32 19.74 16.56
C SER A 258 -11.09 20.60 15.54
N PRO A 259 -12.28 21.13 15.88
CA PRO A 259 -13.03 22.01 14.99
C PRO A 259 -12.24 23.24 14.57
N GLU A 260 -11.43 23.81 15.45
CA GLU A 260 -10.62 25.00 15.17
C GLU A 260 -9.51 24.70 14.13
N SER A 261 -8.82 23.57 14.26
CA SER A 261 -7.81 23.15 13.26
C SER A 261 -8.45 22.81 11.92
N SER A 262 -9.64 22.21 11.95
CA SER A 262 -10.45 21.93 10.77
C SER A 262 -10.84 23.20 10.03
N ALA A 263 -11.40 24.21 10.75
CA ALA A 263 -11.78 25.50 10.17
C ALA A 263 -10.57 26.27 9.62
N ALA A 264 -9.43 26.24 10.32
CA ALA A 264 -8.20 26.87 9.84
C ALA A 264 -7.69 26.24 8.54
N ALA A 265 -7.70 24.89 8.43
CA ALA A 265 -7.28 24.18 7.22
C ALA A 265 -8.22 24.51 6.03
N GLU A 266 -9.53 24.55 6.25
CA GLU A 266 -10.51 24.95 5.25
C GLU A 266 -10.28 26.38 4.78
N GLN A 267 -10.11 27.32 5.71
CA GLN A 267 -9.85 28.72 5.38
C GLN A 267 -8.55 28.89 4.57
N PHE A 268 -7.49 28.15 4.91
CA PHE A 268 -6.26 28.19 4.14
C PHE A 268 -6.47 27.69 2.71
N LEU A 269 -7.18 26.58 2.50
CA LEU A 269 -7.46 26.04 1.15
C LEU A 269 -8.32 27.00 0.33
N ARG A 270 -9.39 27.55 0.89
CA ARG A 270 -10.24 28.54 0.21
C ARG A 270 -9.44 29.78 -0.20
N ASN A 271 -8.59 30.29 0.68
CA ASN A 271 -7.70 31.43 0.40
C ASN A 271 -6.63 31.11 -0.69
N MET A 272 -6.36 29.85 -0.92
CA MET A 272 -5.48 29.36 -1.99
C MET A 272 -6.24 29.10 -3.29
N GLY A 273 -7.56 29.31 -3.35
CA GLY A 273 -8.39 29.09 -4.53
C GLY A 273 -8.83 27.64 -4.75
N VAL A 274 -8.84 26.83 -3.70
CA VAL A 274 -9.43 25.48 -3.73
C VAL A 274 -10.93 25.56 -3.47
N ASN A 275 -11.73 24.94 -4.31
CA ASN A 275 -13.18 24.79 -4.15
C ASN A 275 -13.45 23.68 -3.12
N VAL A 276 -13.64 24.05 -1.86
CA VAL A 276 -13.95 23.09 -0.76
C VAL A 276 -15.45 22.85 -0.73
N CYS A 277 -15.87 21.61 -1.01
CA CYS A 277 -17.25 21.15 -1.05
C CYS A 277 -17.51 20.18 0.11
N LEU A 278 -18.10 20.69 1.20
CA LEU A 278 -18.50 19.89 2.36
C LEU A 278 -19.94 19.36 2.16
N HIS A 279 -20.30 18.33 2.92
CA HIS A 279 -21.61 17.66 2.84
C HIS A 279 -21.93 17.15 1.42
N LYS A 280 -20.90 16.80 0.64
CA LYS A 280 -21.04 16.30 -0.71
C LYS A 280 -20.50 14.87 -0.82
N LYS A 281 -21.39 13.94 -1.12
CA LYS A 281 -21.03 12.51 -1.25
C LYS A 281 -20.99 12.13 -2.72
N VAL A 282 -19.82 11.64 -3.15
CA VAL A 282 -19.63 11.07 -4.49
C VAL A 282 -20.19 9.64 -4.50
N THR A 283 -20.99 9.34 -5.51
CA THR A 283 -21.61 8.03 -5.70
C THR A 283 -20.99 7.23 -6.84
N ASP A 284 -20.54 7.91 -7.90
CA ASP A 284 -19.96 7.25 -9.06
C ASP A 284 -19.03 8.18 -9.87
N TYR A 285 -18.37 7.60 -10.88
CA TYR A 285 -17.60 8.32 -11.90
C TYR A 285 -17.80 7.63 -13.24
N ARG A 286 -18.39 8.35 -14.22
CA ARG A 286 -18.67 7.86 -15.58
C ARG A 286 -18.49 8.96 -16.60
N ASP A 287 -18.09 8.60 -17.80
CA ASP A 287 -17.98 9.51 -18.95
C ASP A 287 -17.20 10.80 -18.59
N HIS A 288 -16.10 10.62 -17.85
CA HIS A 288 -15.27 11.72 -17.34
C HIS A 288 -16.01 12.71 -16.42
N LYS A 289 -17.04 12.26 -15.70
CA LYS A 289 -17.79 13.06 -14.73
C LYS A 289 -17.85 12.39 -13.37
N VAL A 290 -17.54 13.15 -12.33
CA VAL A 290 -17.81 12.76 -10.94
C VAL A 290 -19.28 13.04 -10.66
N ILE A 291 -20.00 12.02 -10.19
CA ILE A 291 -21.44 12.06 -9.93
C ILE A 291 -21.67 12.08 -8.41
N PHE A 292 -22.50 13.01 -7.96
CA PHE A 292 -22.85 13.18 -6.56
C PHE A 292 -24.22 12.61 -6.23
N GLU A 293 -24.47 12.36 -4.94
CA GLU A 293 -25.74 11.82 -4.44
C GLU A 293 -26.94 12.74 -4.72
N ASP A 294 -26.71 14.05 -4.82
CA ASP A 294 -27.74 15.07 -5.14
C ASP A 294 -27.93 15.30 -6.66
N GLY A 295 -27.30 14.49 -7.50
CA GLY A 295 -27.38 14.59 -8.94
C GLY A 295 -26.47 15.64 -9.58
N MET A 296 -25.68 16.37 -8.81
CA MET A 296 -24.66 17.28 -9.36
C MET A 296 -23.56 16.46 -10.06
N GLU A 297 -22.97 17.02 -11.12
CA GLU A 297 -21.86 16.43 -11.84
C GLU A 297 -20.70 17.43 -11.98
N ILE A 298 -19.46 16.96 -11.91
CA ILE A 298 -18.26 17.74 -12.21
C ILE A 298 -17.47 16.99 -13.29
N PRO A 299 -17.30 17.57 -14.48
CA PRO A 299 -16.45 16.98 -15.52
C PRO A 299 -14.99 17.05 -15.11
N THR A 300 -14.25 15.94 -15.21
CA THR A 300 -12.83 15.86 -14.90
C THR A 300 -12.20 14.62 -15.49
N ARG A 301 -10.93 14.70 -15.92
CA ARG A 301 -10.08 13.54 -16.23
C ARG A 301 -9.01 13.31 -15.16
N THR A 302 -9.05 14.09 -14.08
CA THR A 302 -8.16 13.92 -12.91
C THR A 302 -9.00 13.69 -11.67
N PHE A 303 -9.41 12.45 -11.47
CA PHE A 303 -10.27 12.03 -10.36
C PHE A 303 -9.45 11.30 -9.30
N ILE A 304 -9.12 11.99 -8.19
CA ILE A 304 -8.26 11.52 -7.10
C ILE A 304 -9.12 11.01 -5.95
N TRP A 305 -8.96 9.72 -5.60
CA TRP A 305 -9.71 9.10 -4.51
C TRP A 305 -8.82 8.83 -3.30
N VAL A 306 -8.98 9.61 -2.25
CA VAL A 306 -8.28 9.46 -0.96
C VAL A 306 -9.25 9.32 0.23
N SER A 307 -10.50 8.95 -0.06
CA SER A 307 -11.59 8.76 0.89
C SER A 307 -11.65 7.34 1.42
N GLY A 308 -11.20 7.17 2.66
CA GLY A 308 -11.32 5.91 3.37
C GLY A 308 -10.27 4.85 3.02
N VAL A 309 -10.08 3.95 3.98
CA VAL A 309 -9.15 2.82 3.86
C VAL A 309 -9.79 1.56 4.43
N LYS A 310 -9.42 0.40 3.90
CA LYS A 310 -9.77 -0.93 4.44
C LYS A 310 -8.50 -1.75 4.70
N ALA A 311 -8.53 -2.65 5.67
CA ALA A 311 -7.39 -3.54 5.93
C ALA A 311 -7.10 -4.41 4.71
N VAL A 312 -5.80 -4.71 4.50
CA VAL A 312 -5.42 -5.66 3.44
C VAL A 312 -6.01 -7.02 3.78
N SER A 313 -6.79 -7.59 2.86
CA SER A 313 -7.41 -8.90 3.03
C SER A 313 -6.39 -10.01 2.86
N ILE A 314 -6.46 -11.02 3.74
CA ILE A 314 -5.66 -12.24 3.67
C ILE A 314 -6.63 -13.41 3.81
N GLY A 315 -6.50 -14.39 2.93
CA GLY A 315 -7.42 -15.53 2.85
C GLY A 315 -7.33 -16.47 4.07
N ASN A 316 -8.36 -17.27 4.26
CA ASN A 316 -8.50 -18.27 5.34
C ASN A 316 -8.41 -17.69 6.75
N ILE A 317 -8.79 -16.43 6.93
CA ILE A 317 -9.03 -15.86 8.26
C ILE A 317 -10.51 -16.02 8.57
N PRO A 318 -10.87 -16.65 9.70
CA PRO A 318 -12.26 -16.81 10.10
C PRO A 318 -12.99 -15.47 10.20
N PRO A 319 -14.23 -15.35 9.68
CA PRO A 319 -14.99 -14.09 9.69
C PRO A 319 -15.17 -13.48 11.09
N GLU A 320 -15.28 -14.31 12.13
CA GLU A 320 -15.38 -13.91 13.53
C GLU A 320 -14.15 -13.14 14.04
N CYS A 321 -12.98 -13.40 13.45
CA CYS A 321 -11.74 -12.67 13.75
C CYS A 321 -11.71 -11.26 13.13
N LEU A 322 -12.67 -10.94 12.25
CA LEU A 322 -12.69 -9.67 11.52
C LEU A 322 -13.65 -8.68 12.20
N GLY A 323 -13.23 -7.44 12.25
CA GLY A 323 -14.00 -6.29 12.70
C GLY A 323 -14.20 -5.24 11.60
N ARG A 324 -14.61 -4.04 11.99
CA ARG A 324 -14.89 -2.94 11.08
C ARG A 324 -13.72 -2.68 10.10
N GLY A 325 -14.04 -2.56 8.83
CA GLY A 325 -13.05 -2.30 7.76
C GLY A 325 -12.13 -3.48 7.45
N GLY A 326 -12.54 -4.72 7.80
CA GLY A 326 -11.74 -5.94 7.60
C GLY A 326 -10.52 -6.05 8.53
N ARG A 327 -10.48 -5.26 9.61
CA ARG A 327 -9.39 -5.26 10.60
C ARG A 327 -9.48 -6.49 11.51
N LEU A 328 -8.35 -7.07 11.84
CA LEU A 328 -8.27 -8.22 12.76
C LEU A 328 -8.56 -7.77 14.19
N LYS A 329 -9.51 -8.42 14.86
CA LYS A 329 -9.77 -8.21 16.28
C LYS A 329 -8.61 -8.74 17.10
N VAL A 330 -8.09 -7.92 18.02
CA VAL A 330 -6.96 -8.30 18.87
C VAL A 330 -7.21 -7.96 20.33
N ASP A 331 -6.64 -8.79 21.22
CA ASP A 331 -6.59 -8.52 22.65
C ASP A 331 -5.61 -7.40 23.01
N ALA A 332 -5.50 -7.06 24.29
CA ALA A 332 -4.59 -6.04 24.81
C ALA A 332 -3.09 -6.31 24.52
N TYR A 333 -2.74 -7.50 24.04
CA TYR A 333 -1.36 -7.92 23.74
C TYR A 333 -1.11 -8.05 22.24
N ASN A 334 -2.03 -7.58 21.39
CA ASN A 334 -2.03 -7.71 19.93
C ASN A 334 -2.17 -9.16 19.41
N ARG A 335 -2.67 -10.12 20.20
CA ARG A 335 -2.99 -11.45 19.72
C ARG A 335 -4.32 -11.40 18.97
N VAL A 336 -4.38 -12.05 17.82
CA VAL A 336 -5.63 -12.16 17.06
C VAL A 336 -6.58 -13.10 17.80
N GLU A 337 -7.77 -12.62 18.10
CA GLU A 337 -8.81 -13.41 18.78
C GLU A 337 -9.17 -14.63 17.93
N GLY A 338 -9.23 -15.80 18.55
CA GLY A 338 -9.53 -17.08 17.89
C GLY A 338 -8.34 -17.74 17.16
N LEU A 339 -7.17 -17.09 17.04
CA LEU A 339 -6.01 -17.64 16.35
C LEU A 339 -4.79 -17.79 17.27
N LYS A 340 -4.27 -19.00 17.38
CA LYS A 340 -3.10 -19.29 18.21
C LYS A 340 -1.81 -18.82 17.54
N ASP A 341 -0.94 -18.13 18.30
CA ASP A 341 0.39 -17.63 17.84
C ASP A 341 0.33 -16.67 16.63
N VAL A 342 -0.83 -16.05 16.40
CA VAL A 342 -1.06 -15.03 15.37
C VAL A 342 -1.32 -13.68 16.03
N PHE A 343 -0.68 -12.65 15.51
CA PHE A 343 -0.73 -11.28 16.02
C PHE A 343 -1.05 -10.31 14.89
N ALA A 344 -1.61 -9.15 15.23
CA ALA A 344 -1.79 -8.06 14.27
C ALA A 344 -1.47 -6.71 14.90
N ILE A 345 -0.85 -5.82 14.12
CA ILE A 345 -0.43 -4.47 14.55
C ILE A 345 -0.74 -3.40 13.50
N GLY A 346 -0.84 -2.17 13.94
CA GLY A 346 -1.11 -1.00 13.11
C GLY A 346 -2.51 -1.02 12.50
N ASP A 347 -2.61 -0.53 11.27
CA ASP A 347 -3.90 -0.37 10.58
C ASP A 347 -4.61 -1.70 10.29
N GLN A 348 -3.87 -2.81 10.37
CA GLN A 348 -4.39 -4.15 10.15
C GLN A 348 -5.26 -4.66 11.32
N CYS A 349 -5.09 -4.11 12.54
CA CYS A 349 -5.80 -4.59 13.71
C CYS A 349 -6.80 -3.58 14.27
N ILE A 350 -7.81 -4.08 14.98
CA ILE A 350 -8.71 -3.31 15.84
C ILE A 350 -8.63 -3.86 17.26
N MET A 351 -8.24 -3.00 18.20
CA MET A 351 -8.11 -3.31 19.61
C MET A 351 -9.10 -2.43 20.39
N THR A 352 -10.05 -3.05 21.06
CA THR A 352 -11.08 -2.36 21.86
C THR A 352 -10.83 -2.47 23.37
N ALA A 353 -9.76 -3.18 23.73
CA ALA A 353 -9.37 -3.39 25.12
C ALA A 353 -8.73 -2.14 25.79
N ASP A 354 -8.36 -1.13 25.02
CA ASP A 354 -7.87 0.16 25.54
C ASP A 354 -9.06 1.05 25.87
N LYS A 355 -9.23 1.39 27.17
CA LYS A 355 -10.37 2.16 27.68
C LYS A 355 -10.49 3.55 27.06
N ASP A 356 -9.37 4.16 26.68
CA ASP A 356 -9.33 5.47 26.03
C ASP A 356 -9.76 5.38 24.54
N TYR A 357 -9.81 4.18 23.96
CA TYR A 357 -10.14 3.93 22.57
C TYR A 357 -11.11 2.73 22.39
N PRO A 358 -12.33 2.80 22.96
CA PRO A 358 -13.29 1.68 22.97
C PRO A 358 -13.73 1.24 21.57
N ASN A 359 -13.62 2.12 20.57
CA ASN A 359 -13.94 1.82 19.17
C ASN A 359 -12.69 1.44 18.33
N GLY A 360 -11.56 1.17 19.02
CA GLY A 360 -10.27 0.88 18.41
C GLY A 360 -9.42 2.12 18.14
N HIS A 361 -8.12 1.93 18.09
CA HIS A 361 -7.16 3.01 17.85
C HIS A 361 -7.27 3.59 16.43
N PRO A 362 -6.91 4.89 16.26
CA PRO A 362 -6.84 5.49 14.94
C PRO A 362 -5.75 4.84 14.08
N GLN A 363 -5.97 4.79 12.77
CA GLN A 363 -5.03 4.21 11.81
C GLN A 363 -3.89 5.19 11.51
N LEU A 364 -2.96 5.32 12.46
CA LEU A 364 -1.84 6.25 12.43
C LEU A 364 -0.51 5.53 12.54
N ALA A 365 0.51 6.07 11.88
CA ALA A 365 1.88 5.55 11.94
C ALA A 365 2.39 5.40 13.39
N GLN A 366 2.09 6.34 14.26
CA GLN A 366 2.51 6.31 15.66
C GLN A 366 1.89 5.15 16.46
N VAL A 367 0.65 4.75 16.18
CA VAL A 367 0.03 3.56 16.77
C VAL A 367 0.79 2.30 16.34
N ALA A 368 0.99 2.16 15.03
CA ALA A 368 1.71 1.01 14.46
C ALA A 368 3.14 0.88 15.02
N ILE A 369 3.86 2.00 15.16
CA ILE A 369 5.21 2.03 15.73
C ILE A 369 5.22 1.60 17.20
N GLN A 370 4.29 2.09 18.00
CA GLN A 370 4.18 1.77 19.43
C GLN A 370 3.79 0.30 19.62
N GLN A 371 2.80 -0.20 18.88
CA GLN A 371 2.41 -1.61 18.90
C GLN A 371 3.57 -2.52 18.45
N GLY A 372 4.27 -2.19 17.38
CA GLY A 372 5.43 -2.97 16.91
C GLY A 372 6.57 -3.04 17.91
N LYS A 373 6.81 -1.94 18.65
CA LYS A 373 7.81 -1.91 19.73
C LYS A 373 7.40 -2.81 20.91
N LEU A 374 6.16 -2.69 21.37
CA LEU A 374 5.65 -3.46 22.50
C LEU A 374 5.52 -4.94 22.16
N LEU A 375 5.01 -5.28 20.98
CA LEU A 375 4.91 -6.68 20.55
C LEU A 375 6.28 -7.36 20.51
N ALA A 376 7.35 -6.67 20.06
CA ALA A 376 8.71 -7.20 20.14
C ALA A 376 9.14 -7.50 21.57
N GLU A 377 8.77 -6.65 22.53
CA GLU A 377 9.03 -6.89 23.95
C GLU A 377 8.23 -8.10 24.44
N ASN A 378 6.94 -8.17 24.10
CA ASN A 378 6.08 -9.27 24.52
C ASN A 378 6.51 -10.62 23.94
N LEU A 379 6.91 -10.70 22.67
CA LEU A 379 7.46 -11.92 22.08
C LEU A 379 8.72 -12.39 22.84
N LYS A 380 9.62 -11.47 23.21
CA LYS A 380 10.79 -11.81 24.04
C LYS A 380 10.41 -12.24 25.46
N ARG A 381 9.32 -11.71 26.02
CA ARG A 381 8.79 -12.11 27.34
C ARG A 381 8.16 -13.50 27.28
N MET A 382 7.46 -13.83 26.19
CA MET A 382 6.89 -15.17 25.95
C MET A 382 7.98 -16.24 25.94
N GLU A 383 9.09 -16.02 25.23
CA GLU A 383 10.22 -16.95 25.22
C GLU A 383 10.86 -17.15 26.62
N LYS A 384 10.77 -16.13 27.44
CA LYS A 384 11.27 -16.17 28.84
C LYS A 384 10.21 -16.54 29.86
N LYS A 385 9.01 -16.98 29.41
CA LYS A 385 7.85 -17.30 30.25
C LYS A 385 7.50 -16.18 31.25
N LYS A 386 7.67 -14.92 30.88
CA LYS A 386 7.33 -13.75 31.70
C LYS A 386 5.95 -13.21 31.35
N SER A 387 5.29 -12.55 32.32
CA SER A 387 4.00 -11.87 32.11
C SER A 387 4.08 -10.85 30.97
N LEU A 388 3.04 -10.74 30.16
CA LEU A 388 2.97 -9.80 29.04
C LEU A 388 2.58 -8.41 29.53
N LYS A 389 2.89 -7.38 28.72
CA LYS A 389 2.50 -6.00 28.97
C LYS A 389 1.35 -5.64 28.05
N PRO A 390 0.24 -5.10 28.56
CA PRO A 390 -0.86 -4.62 27.72
C PRO A 390 -0.44 -3.37 26.95
N PHE A 391 -1.06 -3.17 25.80
CA PHE A 391 -0.85 -1.98 24.98
C PHE A 391 -1.75 -0.84 25.46
N HIS A 392 -1.15 0.34 25.64
CA HIS A 392 -1.83 1.61 25.82
C HIS A 392 -1.26 2.60 24.81
N TYR A 393 -2.15 3.22 24.04
CA TYR A 393 -1.73 4.17 23.04
C TYR A 393 -1.42 5.53 23.65
N LYS A 394 -0.20 6.00 23.44
CA LYS A 394 0.20 7.36 23.79
C LYS A 394 0.08 8.26 22.56
N ASN A 395 -0.95 9.11 22.56
CA ASN A 395 -1.12 10.09 21.49
C ASN A 395 0.01 11.14 21.54
N LEU A 396 0.75 11.26 20.45
CA LEU A 396 1.87 12.20 20.29
C LEU A 396 1.46 13.50 19.59
N GLY A 397 0.18 13.63 19.22
CA GLY A 397 -0.36 14.76 18.48
C GLY A 397 -0.67 14.41 17.03
N SER A 398 -1.32 15.34 16.35
CA SER A 398 -1.69 15.25 14.93
C SER A 398 -1.29 16.53 14.21
N MET A 399 -0.95 16.43 12.92
CA MET A 399 -0.60 17.59 12.11
C MET A 399 -0.92 17.33 10.64
N ALA A 400 -1.26 18.40 9.93
CA ALA A 400 -1.45 18.37 8.48
C ALA A 400 -0.94 19.70 7.89
N THR A 401 -0.24 19.64 6.76
CA THR A 401 0.18 20.82 6.01
C THR A 401 -0.87 21.21 4.98
N VAL A 402 -0.97 22.51 4.70
CA VAL A 402 -1.89 23.07 3.71
C VAL A 402 -1.07 23.90 2.70
N GLY A 403 -0.02 23.30 2.16
CA GLY A 403 0.96 24.00 1.34
C GLY A 403 2.03 24.71 2.19
N ARG A 404 2.74 25.67 1.56
CA ARG A 404 3.87 26.38 2.16
C ARG A 404 3.42 27.39 3.21
N ASN A 405 4.15 27.42 4.33
CA ASN A 405 3.93 28.32 5.46
C ASN A 405 2.55 28.16 6.13
N ARG A 406 1.79 27.12 5.78
CA ARG A 406 0.46 26.83 6.31
C ARG A 406 0.38 25.39 6.74
N ALA A 407 0.07 25.17 8.00
CA ALA A 407 -0.22 23.87 8.58
C ALA A 407 -1.10 24.04 9.81
N VAL A 408 -1.66 22.95 10.27
CA VAL A 408 -2.32 22.82 11.56
C VAL A 408 -1.63 21.71 12.35
N ALA A 409 -1.41 21.92 13.64
CA ALA A 409 -0.77 20.94 14.51
C ALA A 409 -1.37 21.00 15.93
N GLU A 410 -1.61 19.81 16.48
CA GLU A 410 -2.18 19.62 17.81
C GLU A 410 -1.31 18.66 18.62
N PHE A 411 -0.82 19.10 19.75
CA PHE A 411 -0.01 18.34 20.70
C PHE A 411 -0.66 18.41 22.09
N LYS A 412 -1.29 17.34 22.57
CA LYS A 412 -1.98 17.29 23.87
C LYS A 412 -2.86 18.53 24.14
N LYS A 413 -2.28 19.57 24.77
CA LYS A 413 -2.96 20.82 25.16
C LYS A 413 -2.61 22.03 24.27
N VAL A 414 -1.63 21.88 23.37
CA VAL A 414 -1.14 22.97 22.51
C VAL A 414 -1.67 22.76 21.10
N LYS A 415 -2.39 23.74 20.60
CA LYS A 415 -2.82 23.84 19.21
C LYS A 415 -2.07 24.99 18.56
N THR A 416 -1.55 24.80 17.37
CA THR A 416 -0.87 25.84 16.60
C THR A 416 -1.21 25.70 15.12
N GLN A 417 -1.16 26.84 14.40
CA GLN A 417 -1.47 26.90 12.97
C GLN A 417 -0.52 27.86 12.26
N GLY A 418 -0.56 27.87 10.93
CA GLY A 418 0.25 28.73 10.08
C GLY A 418 1.72 28.32 10.04
N TRP A 419 2.64 29.30 9.99
CA TRP A 419 4.06 29.06 9.80
C TRP A 419 4.73 28.23 10.90
N ILE A 420 4.38 28.46 12.17
CA ILE A 420 4.95 27.69 13.29
C ILE A 420 4.58 26.21 13.16
N ALA A 421 3.30 25.90 12.89
CA ALA A 421 2.85 24.54 12.69
C ALA A 421 3.54 23.88 11.48
N TRP A 422 3.78 24.65 10.41
CA TRP A 422 4.46 24.21 9.22
C TRP A 422 5.93 23.86 9.49
N VAL A 423 6.69 24.69 10.21
CA VAL A 423 8.07 24.38 10.61
C VAL A 423 8.12 23.12 11.50
N LEU A 424 7.20 22.99 12.47
CA LEU A 424 7.09 21.80 13.30
C LEU A 424 6.83 20.54 12.43
N TRP A 425 5.93 20.66 11.44
CA TRP A 425 5.65 19.58 10.50
C TRP A 425 6.92 19.17 9.75
N LEU A 426 7.70 20.12 9.22
CA LEU A 426 8.96 19.85 8.51
C LEU A 426 9.95 19.09 9.41
N VAL A 427 10.18 19.56 10.63
CA VAL A 427 11.13 18.94 11.58
C VAL A 427 10.74 17.52 11.95
N VAL A 428 9.47 17.29 12.28
CA VAL A 428 8.96 15.98 12.67
C VAL A 428 9.06 14.99 11.51
N HIS A 429 8.67 15.40 10.29
CA HIS A 429 8.69 14.52 9.14
C HIS A 429 10.11 14.24 8.67
N LEU A 430 11.00 15.24 8.61
CA LEU A 430 12.40 15.05 8.26
C LEU A 430 13.10 14.09 9.22
N ARG A 431 12.86 14.22 10.54
CA ARG A 431 13.41 13.29 11.54
C ARG A 431 12.92 11.86 11.36
N SER A 432 11.70 11.69 10.86
CA SER A 432 11.03 10.39 10.71
C SER A 432 11.45 9.62 9.46
N ILE A 433 12.04 10.30 8.47
CA ILE A 433 12.56 9.68 7.24
C ILE A 433 13.74 8.77 7.56
N LEU A 434 13.78 7.60 6.93
CA LEU A 434 14.89 6.65 7.07
C LEU A 434 16.12 7.05 6.26
N GLY A 435 17.29 6.91 6.89
CA GLY A 435 18.58 7.15 6.24
C GLY A 435 19.01 8.62 6.20
N VAL A 436 20.27 8.87 6.50
CA VAL A 436 20.84 10.23 6.51
C VAL A 436 20.81 10.85 5.12
N ARG A 437 21.17 10.09 4.07
CA ARG A 437 21.14 10.56 2.69
C ARG A 437 19.75 11.07 2.28
N ASN A 438 18.70 10.28 2.59
CA ASN A 438 17.34 10.67 2.25
C ASN A 438 16.91 11.94 2.97
N ARG A 439 17.26 12.09 4.26
CA ARG A 439 17.00 13.33 5.02
C ARG A 439 17.69 14.54 4.41
N VAL A 440 18.96 14.41 4.05
CA VAL A 440 19.71 15.48 3.42
C VAL A 440 19.09 15.85 2.07
N ASN A 441 18.77 14.87 1.23
CA ASN A 441 18.15 15.13 -0.07
C ASN A 441 16.80 15.84 0.07
N VAL A 442 15.94 15.38 0.99
CA VAL A 442 14.64 16.03 1.24
C VAL A 442 14.84 17.45 1.78
N LEU A 443 15.77 17.66 2.70
CA LEU A 443 16.06 18.98 3.23
C LEU A 443 16.54 19.95 2.14
N LEU A 444 17.48 19.53 1.29
CA LEU A 444 17.99 20.34 0.18
C LEU A 444 16.88 20.64 -0.84
N ASN A 445 16.05 19.65 -1.20
CA ASN A 445 14.90 19.87 -2.08
C ASN A 445 13.90 20.86 -1.46
N TRP A 446 13.59 20.73 -0.17
CA TRP A 446 12.70 21.69 0.49
C TRP A 446 13.28 23.10 0.54
N MET A 447 14.59 23.24 0.80
CA MET A 447 15.26 24.54 0.78
C MET A 447 15.22 25.15 -0.63
N TYR A 448 15.58 24.38 -1.65
CA TYR A 448 15.54 24.84 -3.04
C TYR A 448 14.12 25.27 -3.42
N ASN A 449 13.13 24.39 -3.22
CA ASN A 449 11.74 24.69 -3.52
C ASN A 449 11.20 25.90 -2.73
N TYR A 450 11.70 26.11 -1.49
CA TYR A 450 11.26 27.24 -0.66
C TYR A 450 11.69 28.59 -1.25
N PHE A 451 12.84 28.69 -1.86
CA PHE A 451 13.32 29.93 -2.44
C PHE A 451 12.92 30.15 -3.91
N THR A 452 12.89 29.07 -4.69
CA THR A 452 12.67 29.15 -6.14
C THR A 452 11.23 28.97 -6.58
N TYR A 453 10.38 28.34 -5.73
CA TYR A 453 9.05 27.84 -6.10
C TYR A 453 9.07 26.78 -7.22
N ASP A 454 10.25 26.31 -7.65
CA ASP A 454 10.42 25.33 -8.69
C ASP A 454 10.28 23.90 -8.15
N GLN A 455 9.33 23.16 -8.69
CA GLN A 455 9.14 21.72 -8.45
C GLN A 455 9.77 20.96 -9.63
N SER A 456 11.08 20.79 -9.61
CA SER A 456 11.92 20.39 -10.76
C SER A 456 11.70 18.96 -11.30
N LEU A 457 10.82 18.15 -10.68
CA LEU A 457 10.62 16.73 -11.03
C LEU A 457 9.40 16.47 -11.93
N ARG A 458 9.06 17.42 -12.80
CA ARG A 458 7.94 17.34 -13.75
C ARG A 458 8.30 16.51 -14.97
N ILE A 459 8.55 15.23 -14.76
CA ILE A 459 8.93 14.28 -15.82
C ILE A 459 7.84 13.22 -15.92
N ILE A 460 7.30 13.02 -17.12
CA ILE A 460 6.37 11.94 -17.42
C ILE A 460 7.18 10.68 -17.72
N VAL A 461 7.06 9.67 -16.86
CA VAL A 461 7.76 8.40 -17.01
C VAL A 461 6.73 7.26 -17.04
N TYR A 462 6.50 6.72 -18.22
CA TYR A 462 5.63 5.56 -18.38
C TYR A 462 6.40 4.26 -18.14
N ALA A 463 5.94 3.44 -17.21
CA ALA A 463 6.42 2.07 -17.08
C ALA A 463 5.88 1.23 -18.25
N ARG A 464 6.77 0.89 -19.19
CA ARG A 464 6.40 0.06 -20.35
C ARG A 464 5.84 -1.28 -19.86
N LYS A 465 4.57 -1.57 -20.16
CA LYS A 465 3.92 -2.89 -20.02
C LYS A 465 3.94 -3.57 -18.64
N ALA A 466 4.18 -2.87 -17.55
CA ALA A 466 4.13 -3.49 -16.21
C ALA A 466 2.76 -4.13 -15.88
N LYS A 467 1.66 -3.60 -16.44
CA LYS A 467 0.31 -4.15 -16.27
C LYS A 467 0.16 -5.50 -16.98
N GLU A 468 0.59 -5.62 -18.23
CA GLU A 468 0.48 -6.87 -19.03
C GLU A 468 1.36 -8.00 -18.46
N VAL A 469 2.57 -7.67 -17.99
CA VAL A 469 3.46 -8.65 -17.35
C VAL A 469 2.87 -9.15 -16.05
N ARG A 470 2.32 -8.24 -15.22
CA ARG A 470 1.68 -8.60 -13.96
C ARG A 470 0.40 -9.43 -14.17
N GLU A 471 -0.44 -9.06 -15.12
CA GLU A 471 -1.65 -9.81 -15.46
C GLU A 471 -1.34 -11.19 -16.06
N ARG A 472 -0.22 -11.31 -16.77
CA ARG A 472 0.28 -12.58 -17.27
C ARG A 472 0.79 -13.45 -16.13
N GLU A 473 1.62 -12.93 -15.24
CA GLU A 473 2.12 -13.65 -14.06
C GLU A 473 0.98 -14.05 -13.12
N GLU A 474 -0.04 -13.20 -12.95
CA GLU A 474 -1.23 -13.52 -12.16
C GLU A 474 -2.12 -14.59 -12.82
N ARG A 475 -2.25 -14.58 -14.17
CA ARG A 475 -2.93 -15.63 -14.92
C ARG A 475 -2.19 -16.96 -14.82
N GLU A 476 -0.89 -16.96 -15.05
CA GLU A 476 -0.06 -18.13 -14.93
C GLU A 476 -0.09 -18.71 -13.50
N ALA A 477 -0.11 -17.84 -12.50
CA ALA A 477 -0.29 -18.25 -11.11
C ALA A 477 -1.67 -18.86 -10.84
N ARG A 478 -2.78 -18.33 -11.37
CA ARG A 478 -4.15 -18.84 -11.16
C ARG A 478 -4.36 -20.21 -11.79
N VAL A 479 -3.83 -20.43 -13.01
CA VAL A 479 -3.91 -21.73 -13.70
C VAL A 479 -3.19 -22.79 -12.89
N HIS A 480 -2.03 -22.47 -12.37
CA HIS A 480 -1.20 -23.42 -11.61
C HIS A 480 -1.76 -23.78 -10.22
N TRP A 481 -2.48 -22.84 -9.60
CA TRP A 481 -3.07 -23.05 -8.27
C TRP A 481 -4.45 -23.74 -8.31
N GLY A 482 -5.17 -23.60 -9.42
CA GLY A 482 -6.42 -24.34 -9.67
C GLY A 482 -6.19 -25.85 -9.76
N GLU A 483 -5.11 -26.24 -10.42
CA GLU A 483 -4.71 -27.65 -10.58
C GLU A 483 -4.22 -28.29 -9.26
N ASP A 484 -3.46 -27.54 -8.43
CA ASP A 484 -2.98 -28.07 -7.13
C ASP A 484 -4.11 -28.26 -6.10
N LEU A 485 -5.16 -27.43 -6.13
CA LEU A 485 -6.32 -27.58 -5.24
C LEU A 485 -7.19 -28.80 -5.65
N GLN A 486 -7.43 -28.99 -6.94
CA GLN A 486 -8.18 -30.14 -7.44
C GLN A 486 -7.45 -31.47 -7.23
N THR A 487 -6.12 -31.47 -7.32
CA THR A 487 -5.30 -32.69 -7.09
C THR A 487 -5.23 -33.04 -5.61
N GLN A 488 -5.32 -32.08 -4.69
CA GLN A 488 -5.36 -32.34 -3.25
C GLN A 488 -6.76 -32.78 -2.77
N GLU A 489 -7.83 -32.20 -3.30
CA GLU A 489 -9.21 -32.64 -2.99
C GLU A 489 -9.50 -34.06 -3.48
N ASN A 490 -8.86 -34.52 -4.57
CA ASN A 490 -9.00 -35.88 -5.08
C ASN A 490 -8.19 -36.91 -4.27
N LYS A 491 -7.08 -36.49 -3.64
CA LYS A 491 -6.28 -37.36 -2.74
C LYS A 491 -6.85 -37.48 -1.34
N ASP A 492 -7.67 -36.53 -0.91
CA ASP A 492 -8.37 -36.59 0.39
C ASP A 492 -9.70 -37.34 0.30
N LYS A 493 -10.09 -37.79 -0.92
CA LYS A 493 -11.30 -38.62 -1.20
C LYS A 493 -11.00 -40.07 -1.54
N GLU A 494 -9.74 -40.44 -1.70
CA GLU A 494 -9.24 -41.83 -1.75
C GLU A 494 -8.62 -42.23 -0.39
#